data_98e60fc75096112a14d08096140a6c30
#
_entry.id   98e60fc75096112a14d08096140a6c30
#
_cell.length_a   1.000
_cell.length_b   1.000
_cell.length_c   1.000
_cell.angle_alpha   90.00
_cell.angle_beta   90.00
_cell.angle_gamma   90.00
#
_symmetry.space_group_name_H-M   'P 1'
#
loop_
_entity.id
_entity.type
_entity.pdbx_description
1 polymer ?
#
loop_
_entity_poly.entity_id
_entity_poly.type
_entity_poly.pdbx_seq_one_letter_code
_entity_poly.pdbx_strand_id
1 'polypeptide(L)'
;MPHQIIEVSSNISEKLELDGLVRVLHECAAQQNVLPVRGLRTRVHVASLCLIAAQSSDYGFIAVYLRIAEGRSLETRKEVGEALYECLCKHVDENIVDVPLALSYEIQEISTETRWNRNRIPEFMSDQENPS
;
A
#
# COMPACT_ATOMS: atom_id res chain seq x y z
N MET A 1 -8.00 0.24 11.80
CA MET A 1 -7.58 -0.90 10.95
C MET A 1 -7.11 -0.38 9.60
N PRO A 2 -5.80 -0.26 9.39
CA PRO A 2 -5.28 0.25 8.13
C PRO A 2 -5.40 -0.74 6.98
N HIS A 3 -5.72 -0.21 5.80
CA HIS A 3 -5.78 -0.97 4.56
C HIS A 3 -4.79 -0.36 3.58
N GLN A 4 -3.80 -1.13 3.17
CA GLN A 4 -2.87 -0.71 2.13
C GLN A 4 -3.24 -1.44 0.85
N ILE A 5 -3.80 -0.70 -0.09
CA ILE A 5 -4.34 -1.24 -1.34
C ILE A 5 -3.42 -0.84 -2.47
N ILE A 6 -2.85 -1.85 -3.13
CA ILE A 6 -1.94 -1.63 -4.25
C ILE A 6 -2.68 -1.99 -5.52
N GLU A 7 -2.69 -1.09 -6.49
CA GLU A 7 -3.29 -1.33 -7.79
C GLU A 7 -2.22 -1.17 -8.86
N VAL A 8 -2.09 -2.17 -9.71
CA VAL A 8 -1.08 -2.17 -10.76
C VAL A 8 -1.71 -2.45 -12.12
N SER A 9 -1.19 -1.82 -13.17
CA SER A 9 -1.58 -2.18 -14.54
C SER A 9 -1.03 -3.58 -14.86
N SER A 10 -1.76 -4.34 -15.69
CA SER A 10 -1.42 -5.73 -15.97
C SER A 10 -0.02 -5.93 -16.54
N ASN A 11 0.47 -4.99 -17.37
CA ASN A 11 1.80 -5.08 -17.93
C ASN A 11 2.91 -5.01 -16.87
N ILE A 12 2.65 -4.32 -15.74
CA ILE A 12 3.61 -4.24 -14.64
C ILE A 12 3.67 -5.57 -13.90
N SER A 13 2.55 -6.28 -13.78
CA SER A 13 2.53 -7.58 -13.11
C SER A 13 3.41 -8.62 -13.82
N GLU A 14 3.72 -8.39 -15.08
CA GLU A 14 4.62 -9.27 -15.86
C GLU A 14 6.09 -8.89 -15.69
N LYS A 15 6.38 -7.67 -15.24
CA LYS A 15 7.74 -7.14 -15.13
C LYS A 15 8.24 -7.05 -13.70
N LEU A 16 7.34 -7.05 -12.74
CA LEU A 16 7.65 -6.91 -11.33
C LEU A 16 6.95 -8.03 -10.56
N GLU A 17 7.72 -8.75 -9.74
CA GLU A 17 7.15 -9.77 -8.88
C GLU A 17 6.26 -9.13 -7.82
N LEU A 18 4.95 -9.40 -7.89
CA LEU A 18 3.97 -8.76 -7.01
C LEU A 18 4.11 -9.20 -5.55
N ASP A 19 4.52 -10.45 -5.31
CA ASP A 19 4.75 -10.92 -3.94
C ASP A 19 5.81 -10.08 -3.25
N GLY A 20 6.89 -9.75 -3.94
CA GLY A 20 7.95 -8.89 -3.42
C GLY A 20 7.46 -7.47 -3.13
N LEU A 21 6.64 -6.92 -4.02
CA LEU A 21 6.06 -5.60 -3.85
C LEU A 21 5.15 -5.54 -2.62
N VAL A 22 4.27 -6.53 -2.48
CA VAL A 22 3.36 -6.62 -1.32
C VAL A 22 4.16 -6.75 -0.03
N ARG A 23 5.18 -7.62 -0.01
CA ARG A 23 6.01 -7.83 1.18
C ARG A 23 6.71 -6.57 1.63
N VAL A 24 7.38 -5.89 0.70
CA VAL A 24 8.18 -4.72 1.05
C VAL A 24 7.31 -3.58 1.58
N LEU A 25 6.15 -3.37 0.97
CA LEU A 25 5.23 -2.33 1.43
C LEU A 25 4.55 -2.71 2.75
N HIS A 26 4.23 -3.98 2.93
CA HIS A 26 3.64 -4.45 4.18
C HIS A 26 4.62 -4.30 5.35
N GLU A 27 5.85 -4.73 5.16
CA GLU A 27 6.90 -4.62 6.18
C GLU A 27 7.20 -3.17 6.52
N CYS A 28 7.28 -2.30 5.51
CA CYS A 28 7.50 -0.87 5.73
C CYS A 28 6.34 -0.25 6.52
N ALA A 29 5.10 -0.60 6.18
CA ALA A 29 3.93 -0.12 6.90
C ALA A 29 3.89 -0.64 8.34
N ALA A 30 4.25 -1.89 8.56
CA ALA A 30 4.30 -2.50 9.89
C ALA A 30 5.32 -1.83 10.82
N GLN A 31 6.34 -1.19 10.25
CA GLN A 31 7.33 -0.45 11.03
C GLN A 31 6.88 0.94 11.44
N GLN A 32 5.77 1.42 10.90
CA GLN A 32 5.23 2.73 11.28
C GLN A 32 4.50 2.63 12.60
N ASN A 33 4.98 3.33 13.62
CA ASN A 33 4.45 3.24 14.98
C ASN A 33 2.95 3.55 15.08
N VAL A 34 2.45 4.38 14.18
CA VAL A 34 1.05 4.82 14.20
C VAL A 34 0.12 3.87 13.44
N LEU A 35 0.67 2.85 12.79
CA LEU A 35 -0.12 1.86 12.07
C LEU A 35 -0.12 0.54 12.84
N PRO A 36 -1.24 0.16 13.47
CA PRO A 36 -1.27 -1.09 14.24
C PRO A 36 -1.20 -2.30 13.33
N VAL A 37 -0.16 -3.11 13.51
CA VAL A 37 0.08 -4.29 12.68
C VAL A 37 -1.06 -5.31 12.77
N ARG A 38 -1.76 -5.36 13.90
CA ARG A 38 -2.90 -6.26 14.12
C ARG A 38 -4.02 -6.05 13.12
N GLY A 39 -4.19 -4.83 12.64
CA GLY A 39 -5.24 -4.49 11.69
C GLY A 39 -4.74 -4.23 10.29
N LEU A 40 -3.42 -4.26 10.08
CA LEU A 40 -2.83 -3.93 8.79
C LEU A 40 -3.12 -5.02 7.76
N ARG A 41 -3.71 -4.62 6.64
CA ARG A 41 -3.98 -5.49 5.51
C ARG A 41 -3.40 -4.88 4.27
N THR A 42 -2.47 -5.59 3.65
CA THR A 42 -1.86 -5.17 2.39
C THR A 42 -2.27 -6.15 1.31
N ARG A 43 -2.73 -5.64 0.18
CA ARG A 43 -3.17 -6.47 -0.93
C ARG A 43 -2.93 -5.76 -2.26
N VAL A 44 -2.79 -6.55 -3.31
CA VAL A 44 -2.60 -6.05 -4.66
C VAL A 44 -3.76 -6.47 -5.55
N HIS A 45 -4.25 -5.52 -6.34
CA HIS A 45 -5.23 -5.76 -7.38
C HIS A 45 -4.61 -5.41 -8.72
N VAL A 46 -4.77 -6.29 -9.69
CA VAL A 46 -4.25 -6.08 -11.04
C VAL A 46 -5.38 -5.55 -11.91
N ALA A 47 -5.16 -4.37 -12.51
CA ALA A 47 -6.10 -3.80 -13.46
C ALA A 47 -5.87 -4.44 -14.82
N SER A 48 -6.68 -5.44 -15.16
CA SER A 48 -6.54 -6.18 -16.40
C SER A 48 -7.01 -5.39 -17.63
N LEU A 49 -7.84 -4.38 -17.41
CA LEU A 49 -8.35 -3.54 -18.49
C LEU A 49 -8.21 -2.08 -18.09
N CYS A 50 -7.29 -1.37 -18.73
CA CYS A 50 -7.04 0.04 -18.43
C CYS A 50 -6.51 0.77 -19.67
N LEU A 51 -6.76 2.07 -19.71
CA LEU A 51 -6.21 2.96 -20.72
C LEU A 51 -5.38 4.02 -19.99
N ILE A 52 -4.15 4.19 -20.44
CA ILE A 52 -3.20 5.09 -19.77
C ILE A 52 -2.74 6.16 -20.77
N ALA A 53 -2.89 7.42 -20.38
CA ALA A 53 -2.42 8.57 -21.16
C ALA A 53 -2.84 8.47 -22.63
N ALA A 54 -1.88 8.40 -23.55
CA ALA A 54 -2.13 8.31 -25.00
C ALA A 54 -2.41 6.88 -25.46
N GLN A 55 -2.73 5.98 -24.54
CA GLN A 55 -3.10 4.59 -24.82
C GLN A 55 -1.95 3.72 -25.33
N SER A 56 -0.72 4.10 -25.06
CA SER A 56 0.43 3.27 -25.38
C SER A 56 0.42 1.99 -24.52
N SER A 57 0.71 0.86 -25.15
CA SER A 57 0.77 -0.42 -24.44
C SER A 57 1.96 -0.53 -23.50
N ASP A 58 2.96 0.34 -23.62
CA ASP A 58 4.15 0.34 -22.78
C ASP A 58 3.95 1.08 -21.47
N TYR A 59 2.93 1.92 -21.37
CA TYR A 59 2.67 2.70 -20.18
C TYR A 59 2.13 1.81 -19.06
N GLY A 60 2.59 2.08 -17.83
CA GLY A 60 2.12 1.36 -16.67
C GLY A 60 1.91 2.26 -15.48
N PHE A 61 1.24 1.75 -14.46
CA PHE A 61 1.10 2.47 -13.20
C PHE A 61 1.11 1.54 -12.01
N ILE A 62 1.54 2.08 -10.87
CA ILE A 62 1.34 1.49 -9.55
C ILE A 62 0.77 2.60 -8.69
N ALA A 63 -0.44 2.41 -8.21
CA ALA A 63 -1.12 3.34 -7.32
C ALA A 63 -1.39 2.67 -5.99
N VAL A 64 -0.96 3.30 -4.89
CA VAL A 64 -1.16 2.74 -3.56
C VAL A 64 -2.03 3.69 -2.73
N TYR A 65 -3.01 3.12 -2.07
CA TYR A 65 -3.93 3.84 -1.20
C TYR A 65 -3.82 3.27 0.21
N LEU A 66 -3.43 4.11 1.16
CA LEU A 66 -3.43 3.73 2.56
C LEU A 66 -4.66 4.34 3.22
N ARG A 67 -5.61 3.50 3.58
CA ARG A 67 -6.82 3.93 4.26
C ARG A 67 -6.66 3.69 5.75
N ILE A 68 -6.74 4.77 6.51
CA ILE A 68 -6.56 4.75 7.98
C ILE A 68 -7.70 5.50 8.65
N ALA A 69 -7.95 5.17 9.91
CA ALA A 69 -8.97 5.87 10.68
C ALA A 69 -8.61 7.35 10.81
N GLU A 70 -9.61 8.20 10.78
CA GLU A 70 -9.45 9.64 11.02
C GLU A 70 -8.92 9.90 12.42
N GLY A 71 -8.33 11.07 12.63
CA GLY A 71 -7.89 11.51 13.95
C GLY A 71 -6.39 11.78 14.07
N ARG A 72 -5.60 11.32 13.12
CA ARG A 72 -4.17 11.60 13.12
C ARG A 72 -3.92 12.98 12.51
N SER A 73 -2.90 13.67 13.03
CA SER A 73 -2.55 15.00 12.52
C SER A 73 -2.09 14.94 11.06
N LEU A 74 -2.17 16.05 10.37
CA LEU A 74 -1.65 16.16 9.01
C LEU A 74 -0.15 15.86 8.97
N GLU A 75 0.59 16.34 9.97
CA GLU A 75 2.04 16.09 10.07
C GLU A 75 2.34 14.60 10.15
N THR A 76 1.63 13.86 11.01
CA THR A 76 1.79 12.43 11.14
C THR A 76 1.46 11.71 9.83
N ARG A 77 0.38 12.10 9.17
CA ARG A 77 0.00 11.51 7.89
C ARG A 77 1.04 11.74 6.81
N LYS A 78 1.63 12.94 6.78
CA LYS A 78 2.70 13.25 5.83
C LYS A 78 3.94 12.40 6.08
N GLU A 79 4.35 12.24 7.33
CA GLU A 79 5.51 11.43 7.68
C GLU A 79 5.35 9.98 7.24
N VAL A 80 4.18 9.40 7.53
CA VAL A 80 3.88 8.02 7.13
C VAL A 80 3.85 7.90 5.61
N GLY A 81 3.18 8.83 4.94
CA GLY A 81 3.06 8.81 3.48
C GLY A 81 4.40 8.94 2.78
N GLU A 82 5.25 9.84 3.25
CA GLU A 82 6.59 10.03 2.70
C GLU A 82 7.44 8.78 2.86
N ALA A 83 7.41 8.15 4.04
CA ALA A 83 8.19 6.94 4.29
C ALA A 83 7.75 5.79 3.37
N LEU A 84 6.45 5.61 3.20
CA LEU A 84 5.91 4.53 2.38
C LEU A 84 6.09 4.80 0.89
N TYR A 85 5.97 6.05 0.47
CA TYR A 85 6.23 6.42 -0.91
C TYR A 85 7.70 6.20 -1.27
N GLU A 86 8.63 6.58 -0.40
CA GLU A 86 10.06 6.33 -0.60
C GLU A 86 10.34 4.83 -0.74
N CYS A 87 9.70 4.02 0.10
CA CYS A 87 9.82 2.58 0.04
C CYS A 87 9.34 2.03 -1.30
N LEU A 88 8.21 2.51 -1.79
CA LEU A 88 7.67 2.14 -3.10
C LEU A 88 8.65 2.51 -4.21
N CYS A 89 9.10 3.76 -4.23
CA CYS A 89 10.02 4.24 -5.27
C CYS A 89 11.32 3.47 -5.28
N LYS A 90 11.90 3.22 -4.12
CA LYS A 90 13.14 2.46 -4.01
C LYS A 90 12.99 1.06 -4.57
N HIS A 91 11.92 0.36 -4.19
CA HIS A 91 11.67 -1.00 -4.66
C HIS A 91 11.50 -1.06 -6.17
N VAL A 92 10.74 -0.10 -6.71
CA VAL A 92 10.51 -0.02 -8.15
C VAL A 92 11.81 0.29 -8.90
N ASP A 93 12.58 1.26 -8.43
CA ASP A 93 13.84 1.66 -9.08
C ASP A 93 14.85 0.52 -9.08
N GLU A 94 14.84 -0.34 -8.08
CA GLU A 94 15.74 -1.50 -7.99
C GLU A 94 15.30 -2.65 -8.89
N ASN A 95 14.04 -2.71 -9.30
CA ASN A 95 13.47 -3.88 -9.98
C ASN A 95 12.94 -3.62 -11.38
N ILE A 96 12.64 -2.37 -11.72
CA ILE A 96 12.13 -2.00 -13.04
C ILE A 96 12.99 -0.91 -13.62
N VAL A 97 13.48 -1.15 -14.85
CA VAL A 97 14.29 -0.18 -15.60
C VAL A 97 13.60 0.08 -16.93
N ASP A 98 13.62 1.33 -17.37
CA ASP A 98 13.17 1.74 -18.69
C ASP A 98 11.69 1.45 -19.00
N VAL A 99 10.83 1.58 -18.00
CA VAL A 99 9.39 1.48 -18.20
C VAL A 99 8.75 2.85 -17.91
N PRO A 100 7.94 3.37 -18.84
CA PRO A 100 7.20 4.62 -18.55
C PRO A 100 6.10 4.33 -17.54
N LEU A 101 6.42 4.56 -16.28
CA LEU A 101 5.63 4.13 -15.12
C LEU A 101 5.22 5.33 -14.27
N ALA A 102 3.92 5.41 -13.99
CA ALA A 102 3.39 6.39 -13.04
C ALA A 102 3.27 5.73 -11.67
N LEU A 103 3.83 6.38 -10.66
CA LEU A 103 3.76 5.92 -9.27
C LEU A 103 2.99 6.93 -8.45
N SER A 104 2.14 6.46 -7.56
CA SER A 104 1.46 7.32 -6.59
C SER A 104 1.23 6.59 -5.27
N TYR A 105 1.23 7.35 -4.19
CA TYR A 105 0.90 6.88 -2.85
C TYR A 105 0.00 7.93 -2.21
N GLU A 106 -1.17 7.54 -1.76
CA GLU A 106 -2.17 8.45 -1.22
C GLU A 106 -2.69 7.93 0.11
N ILE A 107 -2.88 8.84 1.07
CA ILE A 107 -3.50 8.50 2.35
C ILE A 107 -4.93 8.98 2.34
N GLN A 108 -5.86 8.07 2.66
CA GLN A 108 -7.29 8.35 2.77
C GLN A 108 -7.75 8.09 4.20
N GLU A 109 -8.58 8.98 4.72
CA GLU A 109 -9.11 8.82 6.07
C GLU A 109 -10.47 8.12 6.04
N ILE A 110 -10.68 7.22 6.99
CA ILE A 110 -11.93 6.49 7.14
C ILE A 110 -12.72 7.17 8.25
N SER A 111 -13.97 7.56 7.97
CA SER A 111 -14.84 8.10 9.01
C SER A 111 -15.22 7.01 9.99
N THR A 112 -14.99 7.26 11.27
CA THR A 112 -15.34 6.33 12.33
C THR A 112 -16.84 6.26 12.56
N GLU A 113 -17.58 7.28 12.11
CA GLU A 113 -19.05 7.32 12.25
C GLU A 113 -19.78 6.39 11.29
N THR A 114 -19.14 6.08 10.16
CA THR A 114 -19.80 5.27 9.11
C THR A 114 -19.02 4.01 8.77
N ARG A 115 -18.22 3.54 9.71
CA ARG A 115 -17.48 2.29 9.56
C ARG A 115 -17.80 1.33 10.68
N TRP A 116 -18.14 0.10 10.31
CA TRP A 116 -18.34 -0.99 11.24
C TRP A 116 -17.32 -2.07 10.94
N ASN A 117 -16.64 -2.58 11.96
CA ASN A 117 -15.64 -3.61 11.77
C ASN A 117 -15.53 -4.53 12.98
N ARG A 118 -15.08 -5.73 12.72
CA ARG A 118 -14.80 -6.70 13.75
C ARG A 118 -13.49 -7.39 13.38
N ASN A 119 -12.50 -7.34 14.24
CA ASN A 119 -11.21 -7.97 13.99
C ASN A 119 -10.93 -9.02 15.05
N ARG A 120 -10.98 -10.28 14.64
CA ARG A 120 -10.69 -11.41 15.51
C ARG A 120 -9.25 -11.92 15.36
N ILE A 121 -8.49 -11.34 14.46
CA ILE A 121 -7.11 -11.78 14.19
C ILE A 121 -6.24 -11.77 15.45
N PRO A 122 -6.27 -10.71 16.29
CA PRO A 122 -5.42 -10.69 17.50
C PRO A 122 -5.64 -11.86 18.44
N GLU A 123 -6.83 -12.46 18.44
CA GLU A 123 -7.13 -13.64 19.26
C GLU A 123 -6.29 -14.85 18.87
N PHE A 124 -5.77 -14.87 17.66
CA PHE A 124 -5.03 -16.00 17.09
C PHE A 124 -3.56 -15.68 16.82
N MET A 125 -3.12 -14.44 17.12
CA MET A 125 -1.72 -14.06 16.92
C MET A 125 -0.85 -14.64 18.02
N SER A 126 0.40 -14.98 17.65
CA SER A 126 1.41 -15.39 18.64
C SER A 126 1.86 -14.17 19.44
N ASP A 127 2.56 -14.41 20.57
CA ASP A 127 3.09 -13.33 21.40
C ASP A 127 4.05 -12.42 20.61
N GLN A 128 4.77 -12.96 19.64
CA GLN A 128 5.68 -12.19 18.78
C GLN A 128 4.94 -11.30 17.80
N GLU A 129 3.82 -11.80 17.28
CA GLU A 129 3.01 -11.06 16.31
C GLU A 129 2.08 -10.05 16.98
N ASN A 130 1.83 -10.17 18.24
CA ASN A 130 0.86 -9.39 19.00
C ASN A 130 1.53 -8.60 20.13
N PRO A 131 2.38 -7.61 19.80
CA PRO A 131 3.03 -6.79 20.81
C PRO A 131 1.97 -6.00 21.59
N SER A 132 2.06 -5.99 22.88
CA SER A 132 1.13 -5.31 23.77
C SER A 132 1.35 -3.80 23.80
#